data_1785290eeb32fbaca267048f9feb9508
#
_entry.id   1785290eeb32fbaca267048f9feb9508
#
_cell.length_a   1.000
_cell.length_b   1.000
_cell.length_c   1.000
_cell.angle_alpha   90.00
_cell.angle_beta   90.00
_cell.angle_gamma   90.00
#
_symmetry.space_group_name_H-M   'P 1'
#
loop_
_entity.id
_entity.type
_entity.pdbx_description
1 polymer ?
#
loop_
_entity_poly.entity_id
_entity_poly.type
_entity_poly.pdbx_seq_one_letter_code
_entity_poly.pdbx_strand_id
1 'polypeptide(L)'
;DTALLFDLFDKYEAEAKRVIEAGYIRPAYDYVLKCSHTFNLLDSRGAISVSERTAFIGRVRAMARLCAAAYVEQREKLGFPLLKGENK
;
A
#
# COMPACT_ATOMS: atom_id res chain seq x y z
N ASP A 1 -15.29 -11.26 -12.02
CA ASP A 1 -15.82 -10.01 -12.56
C ASP A 1 -14.79 -8.88 -12.48
N THR A 2 -14.33 -8.45 -13.66
CA THR A 2 -13.28 -7.43 -13.71
C THR A 2 -13.75 -6.09 -13.19
N ALA A 3 -15.00 -5.72 -13.40
CA ALA A 3 -15.53 -4.46 -12.88
C ALA A 3 -15.48 -4.44 -11.36
N LEU A 4 -15.78 -5.56 -10.73
CA LEU A 4 -15.67 -5.66 -9.27
C LEU A 4 -14.22 -5.52 -8.82
N LEU A 5 -13.29 -6.12 -9.54
CA LEU A 5 -11.87 -6.04 -9.16
C LEU A 5 -11.34 -4.61 -9.28
N PHE A 6 -11.73 -3.87 -10.31
CA PHE A 6 -11.35 -2.46 -10.42
C PHE A 6 -11.91 -1.65 -9.24
N ASP A 7 -13.16 -1.89 -8.90
CA ASP A 7 -13.80 -1.21 -7.77
C ASP A 7 -13.11 -1.54 -6.44
N LEU A 8 -12.77 -2.81 -6.25
CA LEU A 8 -12.06 -3.26 -5.05
C LEU A 8 -10.69 -2.59 -4.94
N PHE A 9 -9.96 -2.48 -6.05
CA PHE A 9 -8.67 -1.82 -6.03
C PHE A 9 -8.81 -0.38 -5.53
N ASP A 10 -9.76 0.36 -6.09
CA ASP A 10 -9.99 1.75 -5.69
C ASP A 10 -10.36 1.85 -4.21
N LYS A 11 -11.19 0.94 -3.74
CA LYS A 11 -11.63 0.94 -2.35
C LYS A 11 -10.49 0.59 -1.40
N TYR A 12 -9.69 -0.40 -1.74
CA TYR A 12 -8.53 -0.77 -0.94
C TYR A 12 -7.51 0.36 -0.90
N GLU A 13 -7.30 1.04 -2.02
CA GLU A 13 -6.39 2.18 -2.07
C GLU A 13 -6.86 3.30 -1.16
N ALA A 14 -8.14 3.65 -1.23
CA ALA A 14 -8.72 4.69 -0.40
C ALA A 14 -8.59 4.32 1.08
N GLU A 15 -8.86 3.07 1.40
CA GLU A 15 -8.79 2.60 2.78
C GLU A 15 -7.36 2.58 3.29
N ALA A 16 -6.40 2.18 2.45
CA ALA A 16 -4.99 2.22 2.83
C ALA A 16 -4.58 3.63 3.22
N LYS A 17 -4.95 4.61 2.41
CA LYS A 17 -4.60 6.01 2.69
C LYS A 17 -5.27 6.49 3.97
N ARG A 18 -6.54 6.13 4.17
CA ARG A 18 -7.28 6.53 5.35
C ARG A 18 -6.64 6.01 6.63
N VAL A 19 -6.27 4.72 6.65
CA VAL A 19 -5.69 4.15 7.86
C VAL A 19 -4.25 4.61 8.09
N ILE A 20 -3.52 4.94 7.02
CA ILE A 20 -2.20 5.55 7.17
C ILE A 20 -2.31 6.89 7.88
N GLU A 21 -3.27 7.72 7.46
CA GLU A 21 -3.50 9.02 8.08
C GLU A 21 -3.92 8.88 9.53
N ALA A 22 -4.63 7.80 9.85
CA ALA A 22 -5.04 7.52 11.22
C ALA A 22 -3.92 6.93 12.07
N GLY A 23 -2.78 6.59 11.46
CA GLY A 23 -1.63 6.06 12.20
C GLY A 23 -1.58 4.55 12.32
N TYR A 24 -2.42 3.83 11.60
CA TYR A 24 -2.47 2.38 11.66
C TYR A 24 -1.65 1.76 10.53
N ILE A 25 -0.37 1.55 10.78
CA ILE A 25 0.57 1.13 9.73
C ILE A 25 0.32 -0.32 9.27
N ARG A 26 0.12 -1.23 10.21
CA ARG A 26 -0.08 -2.64 9.85
C ARG A 26 -1.34 -2.87 9.01
N PRO A 27 -2.51 -2.37 9.40
CA PRO A 27 -3.69 -2.49 8.55
C PRO A 27 -3.49 -1.83 7.19
N ALA A 28 -2.79 -0.70 7.15
CA ALA A 28 -2.50 -0.01 5.89
C ALA A 28 -1.69 -0.92 4.97
N TYR A 29 -0.67 -1.56 5.49
CA TYR A 29 0.16 -2.46 4.70
C TYR A 29 -0.65 -3.63 4.16
N ASP A 30 -1.57 -4.17 4.96
CA ASP A 30 -2.46 -5.23 4.50
C ASP A 30 -3.29 -4.78 3.30
N TYR A 31 -3.78 -3.54 3.31
CA TYR A 31 -4.53 -3.00 2.19
C TYR A 31 -3.66 -2.80 0.95
N VAL A 32 -2.39 -2.43 1.14
CA VAL A 32 -1.45 -2.35 0.02
C VAL A 32 -1.27 -3.72 -0.62
N LEU A 33 -1.14 -4.76 0.20
CA LEU A 33 -1.02 -6.13 -0.31
C LEU A 33 -2.29 -6.56 -1.04
N LYS A 34 -3.46 -6.16 -0.55
CA LYS A 34 -4.72 -6.45 -1.23
C LYS A 34 -4.80 -5.75 -2.57
N CYS A 35 -4.31 -4.52 -2.66
CA CYS A 35 -4.23 -3.80 -3.93
C CYS A 35 -3.32 -4.54 -4.92
N SER A 36 -2.16 -4.97 -4.46
CA SER A 36 -1.21 -5.70 -5.29
C SER A 36 -1.83 -7.00 -5.81
N HIS A 37 -2.49 -7.74 -4.92
CA HIS A 37 -3.14 -8.98 -5.29
C HIS A 37 -4.27 -8.75 -6.30
N THR A 38 -5.07 -7.74 -6.08
CA THR A 38 -6.18 -7.39 -6.98
C THR A 38 -5.63 -6.99 -8.35
N PHE A 39 -4.56 -6.21 -8.37
CA PHE A 39 -3.90 -5.85 -9.63
C PHE A 39 -3.41 -7.11 -10.37
N ASN A 40 -2.79 -8.04 -9.66
CA ASN A 40 -2.31 -9.28 -10.29
C ASN A 40 -3.46 -10.08 -10.90
N LEU A 41 -4.61 -10.12 -10.23
CA LEU A 41 -5.78 -10.79 -10.77
C LEU A 41 -6.27 -10.11 -12.04
N LEU A 42 -6.34 -8.79 -12.05
CA LEU A 42 -6.75 -8.03 -13.24
C LEU A 42 -5.79 -8.26 -14.39
N ASP A 43 -4.50 -8.24 -14.10
CA ASP A 43 -3.48 -8.43 -15.11
C ASP A 43 -3.55 -9.84 -15.72
N SER A 44 -3.74 -10.85 -14.87
CA SER A 44 -3.82 -12.23 -15.35
C SER A 44 -5.07 -12.48 -16.21
N ARG A 45 -6.11 -11.69 -16.03
CA ARG A 45 -7.32 -11.79 -16.84
C ARG A 45 -7.25 -10.98 -18.13
N GLY A 46 -6.13 -10.29 -18.36
CA GLY A 46 -5.98 -9.47 -19.55
C GLY A 46 -6.87 -8.24 -19.55
N ALA A 47 -7.31 -7.81 -18.37
CA ALA A 47 -8.22 -6.68 -18.24
C ALA A 47 -7.50 -5.33 -18.25
N ILE A 48 -6.17 -5.36 -18.21
CA ILE A 48 -5.35 -4.16 -18.07
C ILE A 48 -4.45 -4.01 -19.30
N SER A 49 -4.50 -2.84 -19.92
CA SER A 49 -3.61 -2.53 -21.04
C SER A 49 -2.20 -2.26 -20.52
N VAL A 50 -1.23 -2.18 -21.46
CA VAL A 50 0.16 -1.92 -21.10
C VAL A 50 0.29 -0.58 -20.36
N SER A 51 -0.37 0.45 -20.85
CA SER A 51 -0.32 1.77 -20.19
C SER A 51 -1.00 1.76 -18.84
N GLU A 52 -2.12 1.07 -18.73
CA GLU A 52 -2.81 0.93 -17.44
C GLU A 52 -1.98 0.16 -16.44
N ARG A 53 -1.24 -0.86 -16.90
CA ARG A 53 -0.38 -1.63 -16.02
C ARG A 53 0.64 -0.73 -15.34
N THR A 54 1.29 0.14 -16.10
CA THR A 54 2.26 1.08 -15.54
C THR A 54 1.62 1.98 -14.50
N ALA A 55 0.41 2.47 -14.79
CA ALA A 55 -0.31 3.33 -13.86
C ALA A 55 -0.66 2.61 -12.56
N PHE A 56 -1.14 1.36 -12.65
CA PHE A 56 -1.48 0.59 -11.46
C PHE A 56 -0.26 0.25 -10.62
N ILE A 57 0.85 -0.13 -11.26
CA ILE A 57 2.10 -0.39 -10.55
C ILE A 57 2.54 0.87 -9.81
N GLY A 58 2.42 2.03 -10.45
CA GLY A 58 2.75 3.29 -9.81
C GLY A 58 1.89 3.58 -8.59
N ARG A 59 0.59 3.26 -8.66
CA ARG A 59 -0.33 3.45 -7.54
C ARG A 59 0.05 2.55 -6.37
N VAL A 60 0.36 1.27 -6.64
CA VAL A 60 0.78 0.34 -5.58
C VAL A 60 2.08 0.81 -4.94
N ARG A 61 3.03 1.24 -5.76
CA ARG A 61 4.31 1.73 -5.23
C ARG A 61 4.13 3.00 -4.40
N ALA A 62 3.25 3.89 -4.82
CA ALA A 62 2.97 5.11 -4.07
C ALA A 62 2.40 4.78 -2.69
N MET A 63 1.48 3.83 -2.61
CA MET A 63 0.93 3.38 -1.33
C MET A 63 2.01 2.77 -0.45
N ALA A 64 2.87 1.94 -1.04
CA ALA A 64 3.96 1.30 -0.30
C ALA A 64 4.91 2.34 0.28
N ARG A 65 5.22 3.39 -0.49
CA ARG A 65 6.06 4.47 0.00
C ARG A 65 5.40 5.23 1.14
N LEU A 66 4.10 5.47 1.04
CA LEU A 66 3.37 6.14 2.13
C LEU A 66 3.43 5.30 3.41
N CYS A 67 3.25 3.99 3.29
CA CYS A 67 3.37 3.09 4.43
C CYS A 67 4.77 3.13 5.03
N ALA A 68 5.80 3.07 4.19
CA ALA A 68 7.18 3.09 4.66
C ALA A 68 7.50 4.40 5.36
N ALA A 69 7.09 5.53 4.77
CA ALA A 69 7.31 6.84 5.36
C ALA A 69 6.61 6.97 6.71
N ALA A 70 5.37 6.50 6.78
CA ALA A 70 4.61 6.54 8.03
C ALA A 70 5.25 5.67 9.10
N TYR A 71 5.76 4.51 8.70
CA TYR A 71 6.45 3.61 9.62
C TYR A 71 7.70 4.27 10.21
N VAL A 72 8.52 4.87 9.35
CA VAL A 72 9.74 5.57 9.79
C VAL A 72 9.38 6.71 10.72
N GLU A 73 8.38 7.51 10.36
CA GLU A 73 7.93 8.62 11.20
C GLU A 73 7.48 8.14 12.58
N GLN A 74 6.73 7.04 12.61
CA GLN A 74 6.26 6.49 13.86
C GLN A 74 7.42 6.03 14.74
N ARG A 75 8.43 5.39 14.13
CA ARG A 75 9.61 4.96 14.87
C ARG A 75 10.41 6.17 15.39
N GLU A 76 10.47 7.24 14.62
CA GLU A 76 11.15 8.45 15.09
C GLU A 76 10.45 9.04 16.31
N LYS A 77 9.11 9.05 16.29
CA LYS A 77 8.33 9.54 17.42
C LYS A 77 8.58 8.72 18.69
N LEU A 78 8.82 7.42 18.50
CA LEU A 78 9.15 6.54 19.62
C LEU A 78 10.63 6.65 20.03
N GLY A 79 11.41 7.47 19.35
CA GLY A 79 12.81 7.66 19.67
C GLY A 79 13.71 6.55 19.21
N PHE A 80 13.28 5.76 18.24
CA PHE A 80 14.05 4.63 17.73
C PHE A 80 14.60 3.76 18.87
N PRO A 81 13.76 3.25 19.76
CA PRO A 81 14.27 2.54 20.92
C PRO A 81 15.17 1.35 20.56
N LEU A 82 14.81 0.64 19.50
CA LEU A 82 15.62 -0.50 19.07
C LEU A 82 16.96 -0.06 18.49
N LEU A 83 16.95 1.00 17.71
CA LEU A 83 18.18 1.52 17.13
C LEU A 83 19.12 2.06 18.19
N LYS A 84 18.56 2.71 19.20
CA LYS A 84 19.37 3.18 20.31
C LYS A 84 20.03 2.01 21.04
N GLY A 85 19.30 0.94 21.21
CA GLY A 85 19.84 -0.26 21.80
C GLY A 85 20.96 -0.86 20.97
N GLU A 86 20.76 -0.85 19.66
CA GLU A 86 21.74 -1.41 18.73
C GLU A 86 23.00 -0.58 18.63
N ASN A 87 22.89 0.70 18.85
CA ASN A 87 24.00 1.64 18.68
C ASN A 87 24.91 1.73 19.90
N LYS A 88 24.65 0.95 20.87
CA LYS A 88 25.50 0.96 22.08
C LYS A 88 26.76 0.17 21.93
#